data_662318e35d7433c685b85f41052eda08
#
_entry.id   662318e35d7433c685b85f41052eda08
#
_cell.length_a   1.000
_cell.length_b   1.000
_cell.length_c   1.000
_cell.angle_alpha   90.00
_cell.angle_beta   90.00
_cell.angle_gamma   90.00
#
_symmetry.space_group_name_H-M   'P 1'
#
loop_
_entity.id
_entity.type
_entity.pdbx_description
1 polymer ?
#
loop_
_entity_poly.entity_id
_entity_poly.type
_entity_poly.pdbx_seq_one_letter_code
_entity_poly.pdbx_strand_id
1 'polypeptide(L)'
;MNHHALRLILLGFLFYLTNFATAQTPTILSTTDHCHDFSSGAIVTFADSDLAEVVTEALGLDAGAAISCGQAAELNELIVGTSIERVVYGGTLRPSPSKPFESLDGIQNLTGLTRLTIINRLITNIGPLRSLKNLVTLNLHTNWFSDLSPLENLTNLEQLIISENPISDISPLAGLTKLRRLHVHGLYPYQLQHYLNMEDGRDTDVVFNGITDISPLAGMEEMRLLRIHLNAISDIGPLANLQNLTHLRIYDSQIKDISPLKGLDNLVLLWAHNNRIEDISPLVSMTGMQQLSLNDNAIEDIDALKDMLDIEHLFLSNNKIESIDSLRRLHSLKVLRLENNSITDVSALAGLSQLQELSLAHNRSLYNVQPLLINPGLGEGDELDLRFTYVPCSDVEAFAAQGINLLRVTAINGSACSGRRLEDP
;
A
#
# COMPACT_ATOMS: atom_id res chain seq x y z
N MET A 1 60.09 -69.52 1.72
CA MET A 1 58.97 -68.60 1.93
C MET A 1 59.16 -67.48 0.92
N ASN A 2 58.20 -67.39 0.02
CA ASN A 2 58.32 -66.72 -1.29
C ASN A 2 58.35 -65.18 -1.21
N HIS A 3 59.32 -64.61 -1.86
CA HIS A 3 59.49 -63.18 -2.08
C HIS A 3 58.30 -62.49 -2.82
N HIS A 4 57.37 -63.27 -3.35
CA HIS A 4 56.12 -62.71 -3.99
C HIS A 4 55.04 -62.29 -3.03
N ALA A 5 54.95 -62.81 -1.80
CA ALA A 5 53.91 -62.43 -0.82
C ALA A 5 54.20 -61.11 -0.16
N LEU A 6 55.43 -60.62 -0.10
CA LEU A 6 55.80 -59.35 0.53
C LEU A 6 55.56 -58.16 -0.40
N ARG A 7 55.58 -58.40 -1.73
CA ARG A 7 55.26 -57.24 -2.70
C ARG A 7 53.79 -56.96 -2.84
N LEU A 8 52.88 -57.90 -2.63
CA LEU A 8 51.44 -57.66 -2.69
C LEU A 8 50.92 -56.93 -1.44
N ILE A 9 51.53 -57.11 -0.29
CA ILE A 9 51.12 -56.42 0.95
C ILE A 9 51.62 -54.98 0.94
N LEU A 10 52.78 -54.67 0.35
CA LEU A 10 53.22 -53.28 0.21
C LEU A 10 52.44 -52.43 -0.85
N LEU A 11 51.99 -53.12 -1.92
CA LEU A 11 51.11 -52.42 -2.92
C LEU A 11 49.66 -52.17 -2.41
N GLY A 12 49.15 -53.10 -1.53
CA GLY A 12 47.84 -52.84 -0.90
C GLY A 12 47.85 -51.71 0.13
N PHE A 13 48.96 -51.50 0.82
CA PHE A 13 49.11 -50.40 1.78
C PHE A 13 49.37 -49.04 1.09
N LEU A 14 50.00 -49.02 -0.09
CA LEU A 14 50.15 -47.78 -0.87
C LEU A 14 48.84 -47.35 -1.54
N PHE A 15 47.90 -48.27 -1.85
CA PHE A 15 46.59 -47.92 -2.44
C PHE A 15 45.58 -47.46 -1.38
N TYR A 16 45.79 -47.74 -0.08
CA TYR A 16 44.95 -47.25 1.01
C TYR A 16 45.37 -45.87 1.53
N LEU A 17 46.57 -45.38 1.19
CA LEU A 17 47.08 -44.09 1.63
C LEU A 17 46.87 -42.93 0.65
N THR A 18 46.26 -43.19 -0.54
CA THR A 18 46.03 -42.14 -1.55
C THR A 18 44.59 -41.64 -1.62
N ASN A 19 43.71 -42.08 -0.72
CA ASN A 19 42.34 -41.60 -0.63
C ASN A 19 42.01 -40.87 0.69
N PHE A 20 42.97 -40.25 1.36
CA PHE A 20 42.67 -39.12 2.18
C PHE A 20 42.48 -37.95 1.22
N ALA A 21 41.25 -37.76 0.74
CA ALA A 21 40.83 -36.46 0.23
C ALA A 21 41.20 -35.47 1.33
N THR A 22 42.23 -34.68 1.12
CA THR A 22 42.49 -33.49 1.94
C THR A 22 41.22 -32.73 1.89
N ALA A 23 40.45 -32.70 2.99
CA ALA A 23 39.31 -31.84 3.10
C ALA A 23 39.86 -30.43 2.86
N GLN A 24 39.67 -29.92 1.63
CA GLN A 24 40.03 -28.55 1.32
C GLN A 24 39.24 -27.68 2.29
N THR A 25 39.92 -26.82 3.04
CA THR A 25 39.26 -25.84 3.86
C THR A 25 38.34 -25.05 2.93
N PRO A 26 37.04 -24.91 3.26
CA PRO A 26 36.11 -24.20 2.40
C PRO A 26 36.60 -22.78 2.17
N THR A 27 36.44 -22.29 0.95
CA THR A 27 36.72 -20.89 0.61
C THR A 27 35.69 -20.00 1.35
N ILE A 28 36.16 -19.01 2.10
CA ILE A 28 35.30 -18.00 2.73
C ILE A 28 35.19 -16.84 1.77
N LEU A 29 33.98 -16.50 1.36
CA LEU A 29 33.70 -15.39 0.44
C LEU A 29 33.81 -14.05 1.17
N SER A 30 34.22 -12.98 0.47
CA SER A 30 33.97 -11.63 0.96
C SER A 30 32.46 -11.30 0.90
N THR A 31 32.04 -10.28 1.60
CA THR A 31 30.61 -9.92 1.67
C THR A 31 30.03 -9.46 0.32
N THR A 32 30.88 -9.08 -0.64
CA THR A 32 30.50 -8.67 -2.00
C THR A 32 30.68 -9.77 -3.06
N ASP A 33 31.26 -10.91 -2.72
CA ASP A 33 31.46 -12.01 -3.66
C ASP A 33 30.13 -12.71 -3.98
N HIS A 34 30.12 -13.40 -5.14
CA HIS A 34 28.96 -14.14 -5.61
C HIS A 34 29.24 -15.65 -5.63
N CYS A 35 28.35 -16.44 -5.07
CA CYS A 35 28.45 -17.89 -5.02
C CYS A 35 28.62 -18.56 -6.40
N HIS A 36 28.14 -17.96 -7.48
CA HIS A 36 28.29 -18.55 -8.83
C HIS A 36 29.72 -18.59 -9.34
N ASP A 37 30.63 -17.82 -8.73
CA ASP A 37 32.06 -17.82 -9.06
C ASP A 37 32.85 -18.88 -8.29
N PHE A 38 32.20 -19.61 -7.34
CA PHE A 38 32.85 -20.52 -6.41
C PHE A 38 32.13 -21.87 -6.34
N SER A 39 32.71 -22.81 -5.59
CA SER A 39 32.05 -24.09 -5.34
C SER A 39 30.85 -23.96 -4.40
N SER A 40 29.88 -24.90 -4.46
CA SER A 40 28.74 -24.93 -3.58
C SER A 40 29.07 -25.04 -2.08
N GLY A 41 30.30 -25.53 -1.78
CA GLY A 41 30.84 -25.63 -0.41
C GLY A 41 31.53 -24.33 0.07
N ALA A 42 31.68 -23.29 -0.75
CA ALA A 42 32.23 -22.02 -0.30
C ALA A 42 31.29 -21.39 0.75
N ILE A 43 31.86 -20.69 1.72
CA ILE A 43 31.13 -20.10 2.85
C ILE A 43 30.74 -18.66 2.53
N VAL A 44 29.43 -18.37 2.59
CA VAL A 44 28.87 -17.02 2.43
C VAL A 44 29.14 -16.22 3.70
N THR A 45 29.49 -14.94 3.53
CA THR A 45 29.58 -13.97 4.62
C THR A 45 28.60 -12.82 4.39
N PHE A 46 28.10 -12.26 5.46
CA PHE A 46 27.24 -11.08 5.46
C PHE A 46 27.96 -9.91 6.13
N ALA A 47 27.79 -8.70 5.62
CA ALA A 47 28.39 -7.52 6.22
C ALA A 47 27.69 -7.13 7.53
N ASP A 48 26.40 -7.45 7.62
CA ASP A 48 25.56 -7.20 8.78
C ASP A 48 25.35 -8.47 9.57
N SER A 49 25.65 -8.45 10.89
CA SER A 49 25.56 -9.61 11.76
C SER A 49 24.12 -10.02 12.05
N ASP A 50 23.20 -9.06 12.14
CA ASP A 50 21.78 -9.32 12.40
C ASP A 50 21.13 -9.94 11.14
N LEU A 51 21.55 -9.51 9.94
CA LEU A 51 21.15 -10.18 8.68
C LEU A 51 21.67 -11.61 8.63
N ALA A 52 22.93 -11.85 9.01
CA ALA A 52 23.51 -13.19 9.08
C ALA A 52 22.73 -14.12 10.03
N GLU A 53 22.34 -13.60 11.21
CA GLU A 53 21.59 -14.34 12.22
C GLU A 53 20.20 -14.73 11.67
N VAL A 54 19.47 -13.80 11.07
CA VAL A 54 18.14 -14.06 10.50
C VAL A 54 18.20 -15.07 9.36
N VAL A 55 19.23 -15.01 8.49
CA VAL A 55 19.40 -15.99 7.42
C VAL A 55 19.75 -17.38 7.99
N THR A 56 20.59 -17.44 9.03
CA THR A 56 20.95 -18.69 9.73
C THR A 56 19.70 -19.34 10.33
N GLU A 57 18.85 -18.55 11.00
CA GLU A 57 17.57 -19.01 11.56
C GLU A 57 16.62 -19.49 10.47
N ALA A 58 16.48 -18.72 9.38
CA ALA A 58 15.60 -19.09 8.26
C ALA A 58 16.01 -20.38 7.57
N LEU A 59 17.29 -20.74 7.59
CA LEU A 59 17.83 -22.02 7.11
C LEU A 59 17.70 -23.15 8.15
N GLY A 60 17.24 -22.88 9.37
CA GLY A 60 17.13 -23.86 10.45
C GLY A 60 18.49 -24.32 10.98
N LEU A 61 19.52 -23.50 10.89
CA LEU A 61 20.87 -23.79 11.35
C LEU A 61 21.09 -23.26 12.79
N ASP A 62 22.09 -23.83 13.48
CA ASP A 62 22.48 -23.34 14.80
C ASP A 62 23.07 -21.91 14.70
N ALA A 63 22.88 -21.11 15.76
CA ALA A 63 23.39 -19.74 15.82
C ALA A 63 24.91 -19.67 15.56
N GLY A 64 25.31 -18.84 14.58
CA GLY A 64 26.70 -18.69 14.18
C GLY A 64 27.23 -19.82 13.28
N ALA A 65 26.39 -20.71 12.81
CA ALA A 65 26.78 -21.73 11.83
C ALA A 65 27.25 -21.10 10.51
N ALA A 66 28.28 -21.67 9.91
CA ALA A 66 28.74 -21.26 8.58
C ALA A 66 27.73 -21.69 7.51
N ILE A 67 27.32 -20.75 6.68
CA ILE A 67 26.35 -20.98 5.58
C ILE A 67 27.12 -21.23 4.30
N SER A 68 26.96 -22.42 3.70
CA SER A 68 27.54 -22.70 2.40
C SER A 68 26.73 -22.06 1.25
N CYS A 69 27.37 -21.83 0.10
CA CYS A 69 26.68 -21.39 -1.11
C CYS A 69 25.52 -22.29 -1.52
N GLY A 70 25.66 -23.62 -1.32
CA GLY A 70 24.57 -24.56 -1.58
C GLY A 70 23.36 -24.31 -0.68
N GLN A 71 23.57 -24.17 0.64
CA GLN A 71 22.49 -23.87 1.59
C GLN A 71 21.86 -22.48 1.33
N ALA A 72 22.67 -21.47 1.05
CA ALA A 72 22.20 -20.14 0.72
C ALA A 72 21.24 -20.15 -0.49
N ALA A 73 21.55 -20.96 -1.51
CA ALA A 73 20.72 -21.11 -2.70
C ALA A 73 19.40 -21.89 -2.48
N GLU A 74 19.28 -22.65 -1.38
CA GLU A 74 18.05 -23.39 -1.04
C GLU A 74 16.99 -22.51 -0.36
N LEU A 75 17.36 -21.34 0.17
CA LEU A 75 16.42 -20.46 0.85
C LEU A 75 15.45 -19.82 -0.16
N ASN A 76 14.17 -20.16 -0.03
CA ASN A 76 13.11 -19.67 -0.93
C ASN A 76 12.39 -18.41 -0.42
N GLU A 77 12.37 -18.21 0.89
CA GLU A 77 11.67 -17.10 1.53
C GLU A 77 12.51 -16.54 2.69
N LEU A 78 12.59 -15.23 2.77
CA LEU A 78 13.18 -14.52 3.92
C LEU A 78 12.26 -13.39 4.34
N ILE A 79 11.81 -13.41 5.60
CA ILE A 79 10.92 -12.40 6.18
C ILE A 79 11.61 -11.77 7.39
N VAL A 80 11.89 -10.48 7.30
CA VAL A 80 12.51 -9.67 8.36
C VAL A 80 11.61 -8.50 8.69
N GLY A 81 11.14 -8.48 9.91
CA GLY A 81 10.13 -7.51 10.36
C GLY A 81 8.71 -8.02 10.10
N THR A 82 7.82 -7.78 11.05
CA THR A 82 6.41 -8.12 10.90
C THR A 82 5.68 -6.99 10.22
N SER A 83 4.91 -7.29 9.20
CA SER A 83 4.10 -6.34 8.44
C SER A 83 2.88 -5.82 9.19
N ILE A 84 2.71 -6.15 10.46
CA ILE A 84 1.52 -5.80 11.23
C ILE A 84 1.91 -5.43 12.67
N GLU A 85 2.52 -4.28 12.85
CA GLU A 85 2.03 -3.46 13.93
C GLU A 85 1.09 -2.46 13.28
N ARG A 86 -0.18 -2.59 13.62
CA ARG A 86 -1.25 -1.71 13.18
C ARG A 86 -0.79 -0.28 13.37
N VAL A 87 -0.53 0.43 12.28
CA VAL A 87 -0.60 1.87 12.27
C VAL A 87 -2.06 2.21 12.53
N VAL A 88 -2.41 2.37 13.78
CA VAL A 88 -3.68 2.97 14.18
C VAL A 88 -3.57 4.41 13.72
N TYR A 89 -4.37 4.77 12.72
CA TYR A 89 -4.55 6.16 12.32
C TYR A 89 -4.92 6.98 13.56
N GLY A 90 -4.03 7.88 13.99
CA GLY A 90 -4.30 8.87 15.04
C GLY A 90 -3.57 8.71 16.39
N GLY A 91 -2.67 7.76 16.58
CA GLY A 91 -1.93 7.60 17.85
C GLY A 91 -0.44 7.40 17.64
N THR A 92 0.34 8.27 18.23
CA THR A 92 1.79 8.25 18.34
C THR A 92 2.31 6.97 18.98
N LEU A 93 2.65 5.96 18.21
CA LEU A 93 3.59 4.91 18.62
C LEU A 93 4.08 4.22 17.33
N ARG A 94 5.22 4.69 16.80
CA ARG A 94 6.07 3.81 16.03
C ARG A 94 6.80 2.91 17.00
N PRO A 95 6.88 1.60 16.78
CA PRO A 95 7.95 0.85 17.37
C PRO A 95 9.27 1.48 16.89
N SER A 96 10.16 1.72 17.81
CA SER A 96 11.55 1.99 17.50
C SER A 96 12.01 1.00 16.45
N PRO A 97 12.70 1.40 15.36
CA PRO A 97 13.16 0.44 14.36
C PRO A 97 13.87 -0.66 15.11
N SER A 98 13.36 -1.88 14.99
CA SER A 98 14.10 -3.04 15.44
C SER A 98 15.41 -3.00 14.70
N LYS A 99 16.53 -2.92 15.40
CA LYS A 99 17.90 -2.75 14.92
C LYS A 99 18.04 -2.54 13.40
N PRO A 100 18.53 -1.37 12.91
CA PRO A 100 18.74 -1.13 11.49
C PRO A 100 19.71 -2.16 10.93
N PHE A 101 19.57 -2.55 9.67
CA PHE A 101 20.61 -3.26 8.97
C PHE A 101 21.64 -2.26 8.42
N GLU A 102 22.91 -2.47 8.74
CA GLU A 102 23.99 -1.61 8.26
C GLU A 102 24.25 -1.85 6.76
N SER A 103 24.06 -3.08 6.28
CA SER A 103 24.24 -3.47 4.87
C SER A 103 23.42 -4.70 4.51
N LEU A 104 23.06 -4.81 3.23
CA LEU A 104 22.52 -6.03 2.62
C LEU A 104 23.60 -6.91 1.95
N ASP A 105 24.89 -6.54 2.01
CA ASP A 105 25.95 -7.32 1.37
C ASP A 105 26.01 -8.74 1.95
N GLY A 106 26.04 -9.71 1.07
CA GLY A 106 25.91 -11.15 1.36
C GLY A 106 24.57 -11.72 0.87
N ILE A 107 23.49 -10.91 0.86
CA ILE A 107 22.14 -11.34 0.44
C ILE A 107 22.10 -11.76 -1.05
N GLN A 108 23.01 -11.22 -1.89
CA GLN A 108 23.11 -11.58 -3.31
C GLN A 108 23.35 -13.06 -3.56
N ASN A 109 23.74 -13.80 -2.52
CA ASN A 109 24.00 -15.23 -2.58
C ASN A 109 22.76 -16.10 -2.28
N LEU A 110 21.65 -15.49 -1.82
CA LEU A 110 20.38 -16.16 -1.58
C LEU A 110 19.59 -16.31 -2.89
N THR A 111 20.20 -16.91 -3.90
CA THR A 111 19.67 -16.93 -5.28
C THR A 111 18.40 -17.76 -5.46
N GLY A 112 18.05 -18.61 -4.49
CA GLY A 112 16.78 -19.36 -4.45
C GLY A 112 15.57 -18.53 -4.04
N LEU A 113 15.77 -17.29 -3.51
CA LEU A 113 14.69 -16.49 -3.01
C LEU A 113 13.64 -16.16 -4.09
N THR A 114 12.41 -16.55 -3.80
CA THR A 114 11.21 -16.15 -4.55
C THR A 114 10.42 -15.08 -3.80
N ARG A 115 10.59 -15.02 -2.46
CA ARG A 115 9.95 -14.00 -1.60
C ARG A 115 10.96 -13.40 -0.63
N LEU A 116 11.05 -12.07 -0.67
CA LEU A 116 11.88 -11.30 0.26
C LEU A 116 11.04 -10.18 0.89
N THR A 117 11.05 -10.14 2.22
CA THR A 117 10.41 -9.08 3.00
C THR A 117 11.41 -8.54 4.01
N ILE A 118 11.75 -7.25 3.92
CA ILE A 118 12.60 -6.54 4.88
C ILE A 118 11.97 -5.17 5.15
N ILE A 119 11.27 -5.05 6.28
CA ILE A 119 10.46 -3.87 6.62
C ILE A 119 11.09 -3.12 7.78
N ASN A 120 11.15 -1.77 7.68
CA ASN A 120 11.56 -0.87 8.74
C ASN A 120 12.97 -1.21 9.30
N ARG A 121 13.97 -1.31 8.42
CA ARG A 121 15.36 -1.62 8.76
C ARG A 121 16.34 -0.50 8.38
N LEU A 122 15.83 0.68 7.96
CA LEU A 122 16.62 1.84 7.54
C LEU A 122 17.58 1.54 6.37
N ILE A 123 17.25 0.58 5.51
CA ILE A 123 18.07 0.22 4.35
C ILE A 123 18.18 1.41 3.41
N THR A 124 19.40 1.79 3.08
CA THR A 124 19.71 2.87 2.12
C THR A 124 20.21 2.35 0.78
N ASN A 125 20.79 1.14 0.74
CA ASN A 125 21.37 0.55 -0.46
C ASN A 125 20.77 -0.84 -0.72
N ILE A 126 20.08 -0.99 -1.86
CA ILE A 126 19.51 -2.25 -2.33
C ILE A 126 20.30 -2.88 -3.48
N GLY A 127 21.52 -2.40 -3.74
CA GLY A 127 22.43 -2.91 -4.78
C GLY A 127 22.60 -4.43 -4.79
N PRO A 128 22.79 -5.08 -3.61
CA PRO A 128 22.93 -6.53 -3.52
C PRO A 128 21.73 -7.35 -4.03
N LEU A 129 20.53 -6.75 -4.16
CA LEU A 129 19.35 -7.46 -4.67
C LEU A 129 19.38 -7.73 -6.17
N ARG A 130 20.27 -7.07 -6.93
CA ARG A 130 20.35 -7.14 -8.39
C ARG A 130 20.46 -8.56 -8.96
N SER A 131 21.06 -9.49 -8.22
CA SER A 131 21.27 -10.88 -8.63
C SER A 131 20.10 -11.81 -8.35
N LEU A 132 19.12 -11.39 -7.54
CA LEU A 132 18.01 -12.23 -7.06
C LEU A 132 16.90 -12.37 -8.12
N LYS A 133 17.26 -12.93 -9.29
CA LYS A 133 16.39 -13.01 -10.48
C LYS A 133 15.12 -13.85 -10.29
N ASN A 134 15.09 -14.71 -9.26
CA ASN A 134 13.96 -15.59 -8.96
C ASN A 134 12.87 -14.90 -8.13
N LEU A 135 13.09 -13.67 -7.66
CA LEU A 135 12.10 -12.95 -6.87
C LEU A 135 10.79 -12.75 -7.62
N VAL A 136 9.69 -13.17 -6.98
CA VAL A 136 8.31 -12.98 -7.40
C VAL A 136 7.63 -11.94 -6.51
N THR A 137 7.96 -11.94 -5.20
CA THR A 137 7.45 -10.99 -4.23
C THR A 137 8.61 -10.29 -3.53
N LEU A 138 8.61 -8.96 -3.59
CA LEU A 138 9.58 -8.11 -2.88
C LEU A 138 8.85 -7.06 -2.05
N ASN A 139 9.09 -7.06 -0.73
CA ASN A 139 8.55 -6.07 0.17
C ASN A 139 9.67 -5.40 0.97
N LEU A 140 9.92 -4.13 0.66
CA LEU A 140 10.92 -3.28 1.32
C LEU A 140 10.26 -2.01 1.90
N HIS A 141 9.01 -2.13 2.36
CA HIS A 141 8.24 -1.03 2.93
C HIS A 141 8.95 -0.36 4.11
N THR A 142 8.84 0.97 4.19
CA THR A 142 9.40 1.76 5.29
C THR A 142 10.91 1.55 5.46
N ASN A 143 11.67 1.77 4.40
CA ASN A 143 13.13 1.85 4.42
C ASN A 143 13.61 3.23 3.96
N TRP A 144 14.87 3.36 3.51
CA TRP A 144 15.47 4.66 3.24
C TRP A 144 16.29 4.71 1.93
N PHE A 145 15.93 3.88 0.96
CA PHE A 145 16.55 3.89 -0.35
C PHE A 145 15.72 4.71 -1.35
N SER A 146 16.41 5.30 -2.35
CA SER A 146 15.79 6.02 -3.46
C SER A 146 16.16 5.44 -4.82
N ASP A 147 17.32 4.80 -4.94
CA ASP A 147 17.78 4.19 -6.19
C ASP A 147 17.12 2.82 -6.42
N LEU A 148 16.29 2.73 -7.48
CA LEU A 148 15.62 1.52 -7.92
C LEU A 148 16.37 0.75 -9.03
N SER A 149 17.51 1.23 -9.50
CA SER A 149 18.28 0.58 -10.58
C SER A 149 18.63 -0.89 -10.31
N PRO A 150 18.81 -1.35 -9.03
CA PRO A 150 19.02 -2.77 -8.75
C PRO A 150 17.84 -3.67 -9.10
N LEU A 151 16.62 -3.11 -9.21
CA LEU A 151 15.39 -3.87 -9.49
C LEU A 151 15.11 -4.03 -10.98
N GLU A 152 15.77 -3.25 -11.85
CA GLU A 152 15.53 -3.15 -13.30
C GLU A 152 15.37 -4.50 -14.01
N ASN A 153 16.15 -5.49 -13.60
CA ASN A 153 16.20 -6.79 -14.24
C ASN A 153 15.50 -7.93 -13.45
N LEU A 154 14.72 -7.61 -12.42
CA LEU A 154 13.96 -8.59 -11.64
C LEU A 154 12.60 -8.87 -12.31
N THR A 155 12.61 -9.25 -13.57
CA THR A 155 11.44 -9.36 -14.46
C THR A 155 10.45 -10.46 -14.08
N ASN A 156 10.73 -11.24 -13.04
CA ASN A 156 9.79 -12.21 -12.48
C ASN A 156 8.92 -11.62 -11.36
N LEU A 157 9.12 -10.36 -10.96
CA LEU A 157 8.32 -9.72 -9.93
C LEU A 157 6.87 -9.58 -10.36
N GLU A 158 5.98 -10.11 -9.53
CA GLU A 158 4.53 -9.95 -9.61
C GLU A 158 4.01 -9.00 -8.52
N GLN A 159 4.70 -8.91 -7.39
CA GLN A 159 4.35 -8.04 -6.28
C GLN A 159 5.57 -7.25 -5.81
N LEU A 160 5.45 -5.92 -5.83
CA LEU A 160 6.48 -5.00 -5.37
C LEU A 160 5.87 -3.99 -4.40
N ILE A 161 6.37 -3.97 -3.16
CA ILE A 161 5.95 -3.06 -2.10
C ILE A 161 7.19 -2.30 -1.63
N ILE A 162 7.28 -1.05 -2.03
CA ILE A 162 8.42 -0.15 -1.75
C ILE A 162 7.94 1.22 -1.24
N SER A 163 6.72 1.26 -0.70
CA SER A 163 6.13 2.47 -0.13
C SER A 163 6.90 2.97 1.09
N GLU A 164 6.72 4.25 1.40
CA GLU A 164 7.37 4.93 2.52
C GLU A 164 8.91 4.86 2.43
N ASN A 165 9.41 5.03 1.22
CA ASN A 165 10.81 5.27 0.90
C ASN A 165 10.94 6.61 0.16
N PRO A 166 12.09 7.30 0.17
CA PRO A 166 12.29 8.57 -0.52
C PRO A 166 12.49 8.38 -2.04
N ILE A 167 11.51 7.76 -2.71
CA ILE A 167 11.53 7.45 -4.13
C ILE A 167 10.89 8.58 -4.92
N SER A 168 11.58 9.08 -5.96
CA SER A 168 11.06 10.06 -6.91
C SER A 168 11.14 9.59 -8.37
N ASP A 169 12.02 8.62 -8.67
CA ASP A 169 12.19 8.05 -10.01
C ASP A 169 11.84 6.56 -10.00
N ILE A 170 10.84 6.18 -10.81
CA ILE A 170 10.42 4.80 -11.03
C ILE A 170 10.76 4.28 -12.43
N SER A 171 11.59 5.00 -13.19
CA SER A 171 12.01 4.58 -14.54
C SER A 171 12.63 3.17 -14.57
N PRO A 172 13.39 2.69 -13.53
CA PRO A 172 13.91 1.34 -13.52
C PRO A 172 12.84 0.24 -13.48
N LEU A 173 11.61 0.57 -13.17
CA LEU A 173 10.51 -0.41 -13.09
C LEU A 173 9.88 -0.71 -14.46
N ALA A 174 10.15 0.06 -15.51
CA ALA A 174 9.47 -0.02 -16.81
C ALA A 174 9.50 -1.44 -17.45
N GLY A 175 10.56 -2.24 -17.17
CA GLY A 175 10.68 -3.61 -17.68
C GLY A 175 9.91 -4.68 -16.89
N LEU A 176 9.31 -4.33 -15.73
CA LEU A 176 8.67 -5.28 -14.82
C LEU A 176 7.19 -5.52 -15.20
N THR A 177 6.95 -5.93 -16.43
CA THR A 177 5.59 -6.05 -17.02
C THR A 177 4.71 -7.14 -16.40
N LYS A 178 5.27 -8.05 -15.58
CA LYS A 178 4.49 -9.05 -14.85
C LYS A 178 3.89 -8.53 -13.54
N LEU A 179 4.15 -7.26 -13.17
CA LEU A 179 3.63 -6.71 -11.93
C LEU A 179 2.10 -6.67 -11.93
N ARG A 180 1.53 -7.31 -10.91
CA ARG A 180 0.09 -7.32 -10.60
C ARG A 180 -0.24 -6.45 -9.40
N ARG A 181 0.74 -6.23 -8.52
CA ARG A 181 0.60 -5.37 -7.34
C ARG A 181 1.82 -4.48 -7.20
N LEU A 182 1.57 -3.17 -7.19
CA LEU A 182 2.60 -2.18 -6.93
C LEU A 182 2.13 -1.20 -5.85
N HIS A 183 2.93 -1.09 -4.77
CA HIS A 183 2.77 -0.06 -3.77
C HIS A 183 4.04 0.79 -3.76
N VAL A 184 3.93 2.03 -4.18
CA VAL A 184 5.01 3.02 -4.20
C VAL A 184 4.49 4.40 -3.80
N HIS A 185 3.57 4.42 -2.82
CA HIS A 185 3.07 5.67 -2.27
C HIS A 185 4.15 6.38 -1.46
N GLY A 186 4.06 7.71 -1.43
CA GLY A 186 5.02 8.59 -0.78
C GLY A 186 5.01 8.52 0.74
N LEU A 187 5.77 9.41 1.35
CA LEU A 187 5.87 9.56 2.80
C LEU A 187 4.70 10.40 3.35
N TYR A 188 4.12 9.99 4.47
CA TYR A 188 3.16 10.83 5.17
C TYR A 188 3.83 12.07 5.79
N PRO A 189 3.14 13.22 5.92
CA PRO A 189 3.74 14.47 6.44
C PRO A 189 4.42 14.32 7.80
N TYR A 190 3.87 13.49 8.71
CA TYR A 190 4.48 13.22 10.01
C TYR A 190 5.79 12.44 9.92
N GLN A 191 5.95 11.61 8.88
CA GLN A 191 7.18 10.88 8.60
C GLN A 191 8.24 11.83 8.09
N LEU A 192 7.88 12.72 7.17
CA LEU A 192 8.77 13.75 6.66
C LEU A 192 9.30 14.64 7.81
N GLN A 193 8.42 15.08 8.72
CA GLN A 193 8.83 15.89 9.88
C GLN A 193 9.78 15.13 10.81
N HIS A 194 9.60 13.83 10.99
CA HIS A 194 10.50 13.01 11.79
C HIS A 194 11.89 12.93 11.17
N TYR A 195 12.00 12.84 9.85
CA TYR A 195 13.27 12.85 9.13
C TYR A 195 13.99 14.18 9.21
N LEU A 196 13.28 15.29 9.09
CA LEU A 196 13.86 16.64 9.19
C LEU A 196 14.43 16.92 10.59
N ASN A 197 13.99 16.20 11.62
CA ASN A 197 14.42 16.33 13.00
C ASN A 197 15.52 15.33 13.39
N MET A 198 15.97 14.43 12.51
CA MET A 198 17.07 13.51 12.79
C MET A 198 18.41 14.25 12.68
N GLU A 199 19.12 14.42 13.80
CA GLU A 199 20.44 15.09 13.89
C GLU A 199 21.62 14.22 13.37
N ASP A 200 21.39 13.26 12.50
CA ASP A 200 22.40 12.28 12.07
C ASP A 200 23.25 12.73 10.86
N GLY A 201 23.20 14.00 10.50
CA GLY A 201 24.02 14.60 9.43
C GLY A 201 23.60 14.22 8.01
N ARG A 202 22.41 13.65 7.83
CA ARG A 202 21.83 13.42 6.50
C ARG A 202 21.51 14.75 5.84
N ASP A 203 21.66 14.76 4.52
CA ASP A 203 21.39 15.95 3.72
C ASP A 203 19.91 16.37 3.88
N THR A 204 19.70 17.46 4.64
CA THR A 204 18.38 18.03 4.90
C THR A 204 17.82 18.81 3.70
N ASP A 205 18.62 18.97 2.65
CA ASP A 205 18.24 19.65 1.42
C ASP A 205 17.41 18.75 0.48
N VAL A 206 17.14 17.50 0.87
CA VAL A 206 16.23 16.61 0.13
C VAL A 206 14.79 17.12 0.28
N VAL A 207 14.41 18.05 -0.57
CA VAL A 207 13.01 18.38 -0.81
C VAL A 207 12.38 17.14 -1.47
N PHE A 208 11.70 16.33 -0.68
CA PHE A 208 11.01 15.15 -1.20
C PHE A 208 9.78 15.59 -1.98
N ASN A 209 9.93 15.73 -3.29
CA ASN A 209 8.83 16.10 -4.20
C ASN A 209 7.93 14.90 -4.57
N GLY A 210 8.29 13.69 -4.18
CA GLY A 210 7.60 12.47 -4.58
C GLY A 210 7.72 12.16 -6.08
N ILE A 211 6.99 11.14 -6.51
CA ILE A 211 6.92 10.73 -7.91
C ILE A 211 6.03 11.72 -8.67
N THR A 212 6.50 12.19 -9.81
CA THR A 212 5.75 13.06 -10.74
C THR A 212 5.45 12.34 -12.05
N ASP A 213 6.40 11.53 -12.55
CA ASP A 213 6.30 10.78 -13.81
C ASP A 213 6.00 9.31 -13.54
N ILE A 214 4.85 8.85 -14.05
CA ILE A 214 4.42 7.46 -14.00
C ILE A 214 4.40 6.79 -15.37
N SER A 215 5.05 7.38 -16.38
CA SER A 215 5.18 6.79 -17.72
C SER A 215 5.74 5.35 -17.71
N PRO A 216 6.63 4.95 -16.76
CA PRO A 216 7.11 3.58 -16.66
C PRO A 216 6.02 2.53 -16.41
N LEU A 217 4.83 2.94 -15.94
CA LEU A 217 3.72 2.02 -15.66
C LEU A 217 2.91 1.63 -16.91
N ALA A 218 3.05 2.35 -18.03
CA ALA A 218 2.20 2.21 -19.21
C ALA A 218 2.18 0.79 -19.83
N GLY A 219 3.24 -0.01 -19.65
CA GLY A 219 3.36 -1.38 -20.16
C GLY A 219 2.95 -2.48 -19.15
N MET A 220 2.48 -2.13 -17.96
CA MET A 220 2.17 -3.10 -16.89
C MET A 220 0.72 -3.61 -16.97
N GLU A 221 0.33 -4.19 -18.10
CA GLU A 221 -1.05 -4.58 -18.41
C GLU A 221 -1.63 -5.63 -17.42
N GLU A 222 -0.77 -6.40 -16.74
CA GLU A 222 -1.19 -7.37 -15.69
C GLU A 222 -1.58 -6.71 -14.36
N MET A 223 -1.41 -5.37 -14.22
CA MET A 223 -1.64 -4.64 -12.99
C MET A 223 -3.08 -4.76 -12.50
N ARG A 224 -3.26 -5.17 -11.23
CA ARG A 224 -4.56 -5.32 -10.58
C ARG A 224 -4.73 -4.36 -9.41
N LEU A 225 -3.67 -4.12 -8.66
CA LEU A 225 -3.69 -3.24 -7.50
C LEU A 225 -2.53 -2.25 -7.58
N LEU A 226 -2.86 -0.96 -7.66
CA LEU A 226 -1.90 0.14 -7.74
C LEU A 226 -2.13 1.15 -6.61
N ARG A 227 -1.08 1.43 -5.82
CA ARG A 227 -1.07 2.46 -4.78
C ARG A 227 0.09 3.41 -5.03
N ILE A 228 -0.23 4.60 -5.52
CA ILE A 228 0.72 5.66 -5.86
C ILE A 228 0.31 7.02 -5.26
N HIS A 229 -0.51 7.00 -4.23
CA HIS A 229 -0.95 8.19 -3.49
C HIS A 229 0.18 8.86 -2.70
N LEU A 230 -0.05 10.05 -2.16
CA LEU A 230 0.98 10.84 -1.46
C LEU A 230 2.21 11.10 -2.35
N ASN A 231 1.98 11.41 -3.62
CA ASN A 231 3.00 11.77 -4.60
C ASN A 231 2.62 13.09 -5.28
N ALA A 232 3.45 13.59 -6.18
CA ALA A 232 3.16 14.84 -6.89
C ALA A 232 2.64 14.59 -8.32
N ILE A 233 1.84 13.53 -8.51
CA ILE A 233 1.32 13.10 -9.81
C ILE A 233 0.22 14.05 -10.27
N SER A 234 0.31 14.52 -11.52
CA SER A 234 -0.75 15.30 -12.17
C SER A 234 -1.27 14.65 -13.45
N ASP A 235 -0.45 13.86 -14.13
CA ASP A 235 -0.80 13.12 -15.34
C ASP A 235 -0.90 11.62 -15.06
N ILE A 236 -2.09 11.06 -15.29
CA ILE A 236 -2.38 9.63 -15.18
C ILE A 236 -2.61 8.96 -16.53
N GLY A 237 -2.24 9.62 -17.64
CA GLY A 237 -2.28 9.07 -19.00
C GLY A 237 -1.71 7.66 -19.13
N PRO A 238 -0.56 7.34 -18.47
CA PRO A 238 0.02 6.01 -18.49
C PRO A 238 -0.87 4.88 -17.96
N LEU A 239 -1.94 5.17 -17.21
CA LEU A 239 -2.85 4.16 -16.67
C LEU A 239 -3.92 3.71 -17.67
N ALA A 240 -4.10 4.40 -18.80
CA ALA A 240 -5.23 4.20 -19.72
C ALA A 240 -5.37 2.77 -20.25
N ASN A 241 -4.29 2.00 -20.34
CA ASN A 241 -4.31 0.63 -20.86
C ASN A 241 -4.33 -0.46 -19.77
N LEU A 242 -4.39 -0.10 -18.49
CA LEU A 242 -4.32 -1.05 -17.38
C LEU A 242 -5.70 -1.68 -17.11
N GLN A 243 -6.24 -2.37 -18.09
CA GLN A 243 -7.62 -2.92 -18.12
C GLN A 243 -7.89 -3.94 -17.00
N ASN A 244 -6.85 -4.51 -16.39
CA ASN A 244 -6.97 -5.46 -15.29
C ASN A 244 -7.03 -4.79 -13.90
N LEU A 245 -6.96 -3.44 -13.83
CA LEU A 245 -7.03 -2.73 -12.55
C LEU A 245 -8.38 -2.95 -11.86
N THR A 246 -8.32 -3.39 -10.61
CA THR A 246 -9.46 -3.55 -9.71
C THR A 246 -9.40 -2.57 -8.53
N HIS A 247 -8.21 -2.18 -8.09
CA HIS A 247 -7.99 -1.28 -6.96
C HIS A 247 -6.98 -0.21 -7.31
N LEU A 248 -7.40 1.04 -7.28
CA LEU A 248 -6.56 2.19 -7.57
C LEU A 248 -6.61 3.21 -6.42
N ARG A 249 -5.43 3.61 -5.90
CA ARG A 249 -5.28 4.69 -4.92
C ARG A 249 -4.33 5.75 -5.43
N ILE A 250 -4.88 6.93 -5.73
CA ILE A 250 -4.20 8.10 -6.32
C ILE A 250 -4.54 9.40 -5.56
N TYR A 251 -4.94 9.28 -4.29
CA TYR A 251 -5.29 10.43 -3.45
C TYR A 251 -4.05 11.21 -3.00
N ASP A 252 -4.24 12.41 -2.41
CA ASP A 252 -3.15 13.31 -2.01
C ASP A 252 -2.14 13.55 -3.15
N SER A 253 -2.65 13.99 -4.30
CA SER A 253 -1.87 14.24 -5.52
C SER A 253 -2.33 15.56 -6.17
N GLN A 254 -2.06 15.78 -7.44
CA GLN A 254 -2.41 17.01 -8.14
C GLN A 254 -3.26 16.76 -9.41
N ILE A 255 -3.98 15.63 -9.41
CA ILE A 255 -4.72 15.13 -10.56
C ILE A 255 -5.95 16.02 -10.80
N LYS A 256 -6.10 16.48 -12.04
CA LYS A 256 -7.29 17.20 -12.49
C LYS A 256 -8.08 16.39 -13.52
N ASP A 257 -7.40 15.80 -14.48
CA ASP A 257 -7.99 15.00 -15.56
C ASP A 257 -7.93 13.51 -15.25
N ILE A 258 -9.11 12.89 -15.15
CA ILE A 258 -9.27 11.44 -14.97
C ILE A 258 -9.79 10.75 -16.23
N SER A 259 -9.78 11.42 -17.39
CA SER A 259 -10.16 10.81 -18.67
C SER A 259 -9.39 9.52 -19.01
N PRO A 260 -8.12 9.33 -18.59
CA PRO A 260 -7.42 8.08 -18.77
C PRO A 260 -8.02 6.87 -18.05
N LEU A 261 -8.89 7.09 -17.06
CA LEU A 261 -9.60 5.99 -16.39
C LEU A 261 -10.78 5.46 -17.18
N LYS A 262 -11.21 6.17 -18.24
CA LYS A 262 -12.35 5.75 -19.07
C LYS A 262 -12.12 4.36 -19.65
N GLY A 263 -13.07 3.45 -19.39
CA GLY A 263 -13.01 2.06 -19.86
C GLY A 263 -12.23 1.10 -18.97
N LEU A 264 -11.74 1.55 -17.80
CA LEU A 264 -11.17 0.64 -16.78
C LEU A 264 -12.31 0.03 -15.95
N ASP A 265 -13.23 -0.67 -16.61
CA ASP A 265 -14.53 -1.11 -16.09
C ASP A 265 -14.43 -2.18 -15.00
N ASN A 266 -13.22 -2.75 -14.78
CA ASN A 266 -12.96 -3.71 -13.72
C ASN A 266 -12.67 -3.04 -12.35
N LEU A 267 -12.65 -1.70 -12.26
CA LEU A 267 -12.41 -1.01 -10.99
C LEU A 267 -13.56 -1.26 -10.00
N VAL A 268 -13.19 -1.78 -8.84
CA VAL A 268 -14.05 -2.03 -7.67
C VAL A 268 -13.80 -0.99 -6.58
N LEU A 269 -12.55 -0.52 -6.47
CA LEU A 269 -12.14 0.51 -5.52
C LEU A 269 -11.35 1.61 -6.23
N LEU A 270 -11.81 2.86 -6.07
CA LEU A 270 -11.09 4.06 -6.48
C LEU A 270 -11.03 5.06 -5.31
N TRP A 271 -9.81 5.35 -4.83
CA TRP A 271 -9.57 6.43 -3.88
C TRP A 271 -8.75 7.53 -4.57
N ALA A 272 -9.42 8.65 -4.84
CA ALA A 272 -8.87 9.81 -5.54
C ALA A 272 -9.19 11.14 -4.82
N HIS A 273 -9.40 11.07 -3.50
CA HIS A 273 -9.64 12.25 -2.67
C HIS A 273 -8.40 13.16 -2.58
N ASN A 274 -8.61 14.41 -2.19
CA ASN A 274 -7.57 15.42 -2.08
C ASN A 274 -6.77 15.56 -3.40
N ASN A 275 -7.51 15.92 -4.46
CA ASN A 275 -7.01 16.19 -5.80
C ASN A 275 -7.65 17.47 -6.35
N ARG A 276 -7.67 17.67 -7.66
CA ARG A 276 -8.26 18.85 -8.34
C ARG A 276 -9.31 18.43 -9.37
N ILE A 277 -9.98 17.29 -9.15
CA ILE A 277 -10.94 16.69 -10.08
C ILE A 277 -12.21 17.56 -10.13
N GLU A 278 -12.66 17.87 -11.33
CA GLU A 278 -13.90 18.60 -11.59
C GLU A 278 -14.91 17.71 -12.35
N ASP A 279 -14.44 16.97 -13.36
CA ASP A 279 -15.25 16.12 -14.22
C ASP A 279 -15.04 14.64 -13.88
N ILE A 280 -16.10 13.93 -13.50
CA ILE A 280 -16.13 12.51 -13.22
C ILE A 280 -16.88 11.69 -14.30
N SER A 281 -17.23 12.30 -15.42
CA SER A 281 -17.89 11.61 -16.54
C SER A 281 -17.12 10.39 -17.06
N PRO A 282 -15.75 10.31 -16.96
CA PRO A 282 -15.02 9.10 -17.31
C PRO A 282 -15.39 7.85 -16.52
N LEU A 283 -16.01 7.99 -15.34
CA LEU A 283 -16.37 6.88 -14.46
C LEU A 283 -17.71 6.20 -14.84
N VAL A 284 -18.44 6.72 -15.83
CA VAL A 284 -19.82 6.33 -16.15
C VAL A 284 -20.02 4.84 -16.45
N SER A 285 -18.99 4.14 -16.96
CA SER A 285 -19.03 2.71 -17.29
C SER A 285 -18.65 1.77 -16.14
N MET A 286 -18.17 2.31 -15.01
CA MET A 286 -17.67 1.53 -13.87
C MET A 286 -18.79 1.04 -12.95
N THR A 287 -19.75 0.31 -13.50
CA THR A 287 -20.98 -0.12 -12.78
C THR A 287 -20.71 -1.08 -11.62
N GLY A 288 -19.58 -1.78 -11.61
CA GLY A 288 -19.15 -2.70 -10.53
C GLY A 288 -18.39 -2.02 -9.38
N MET A 289 -18.35 -0.66 -9.34
CA MET A 289 -17.69 0.08 -8.26
C MET A 289 -18.37 -0.18 -6.93
N GLN A 290 -17.59 -0.56 -5.90
CA GLN A 290 -18.07 -0.79 -4.53
C GLN A 290 -17.63 0.31 -3.56
N GLN A 291 -16.44 0.87 -3.76
CA GLN A 291 -15.90 1.92 -2.91
C GLN A 291 -15.33 3.07 -3.74
N LEU A 292 -15.88 4.25 -3.60
CA LEU A 292 -15.43 5.46 -4.30
C LEU A 292 -15.19 6.59 -3.30
N SER A 293 -13.95 7.10 -3.27
CA SER A 293 -13.60 8.27 -2.47
C SER A 293 -13.10 9.39 -3.37
N LEU A 294 -13.87 10.48 -3.41
CA LEU A 294 -13.63 11.70 -4.17
C LEU A 294 -13.73 12.95 -3.28
N ASN A 295 -13.61 12.81 -1.97
CA ASN A 295 -13.59 13.95 -1.05
C ASN A 295 -12.52 14.97 -1.45
N ASP A 296 -12.69 16.23 -1.05
CA ASP A 296 -11.67 17.26 -1.23
C ASP A 296 -11.25 17.41 -2.70
N ASN A 297 -12.24 17.64 -3.57
CA ASN A 297 -12.09 17.91 -4.99
C ASN A 297 -12.93 19.16 -5.38
N ALA A 298 -13.20 19.35 -6.67
CA ALA A 298 -14.00 20.48 -7.15
C ALA A 298 -15.23 20.05 -7.98
N ILE A 299 -15.79 18.88 -7.63
CA ILE A 299 -16.87 18.21 -8.37
C ILE A 299 -18.20 18.94 -8.13
N GLU A 300 -18.93 19.21 -9.21
CA GLU A 300 -20.27 19.81 -9.20
C GLU A 300 -21.34 18.80 -9.67
N ASP A 301 -21.03 18.03 -10.74
CA ASP A 301 -21.92 17.05 -11.36
C ASP A 301 -21.51 15.63 -11.01
N ILE A 302 -22.47 14.85 -10.51
CA ILE A 302 -22.27 13.44 -10.14
C ILE A 302 -23.17 12.47 -10.94
N ASP A 303 -23.69 12.89 -12.09
CA ASP A 303 -24.57 12.06 -12.93
C ASP A 303 -23.91 10.78 -13.43
N ALA A 304 -22.57 10.75 -13.51
CA ALA A 304 -21.80 9.55 -13.84
C ALA A 304 -22.01 8.38 -12.85
N LEU A 305 -22.46 8.66 -11.61
CA LEU A 305 -22.60 7.65 -10.56
C LEU A 305 -23.92 6.87 -10.62
N LYS A 306 -24.90 7.31 -11.39
CA LYS A 306 -26.32 6.83 -11.37
C LYS A 306 -26.49 5.33 -11.60
N ASP A 307 -25.57 4.67 -12.26
CA ASP A 307 -25.62 3.24 -12.61
C ASP A 307 -24.58 2.38 -11.84
N MET A 308 -23.92 2.95 -10.82
CA MET A 308 -23.03 2.21 -9.92
C MET A 308 -23.83 1.47 -8.83
N LEU A 309 -24.65 0.50 -9.24
CA LEU A 309 -25.64 -0.13 -8.37
C LEU A 309 -25.04 -0.97 -7.23
N ASP A 310 -23.77 -1.36 -7.35
CA ASP A 310 -23.06 -2.17 -6.36
C ASP A 310 -22.29 -1.31 -5.32
N ILE A 311 -22.40 0.03 -5.41
CA ILE A 311 -21.65 0.91 -4.53
C ILE A 311 -22.16 0.82 -3.09
N GLU A 312 -21.23 0.51 -2.16
CA GLU A 312 -21.50 0.40 -0.74
C GLU A 312 -21.00 1.61 0.06
N HIS A 313 -19.86 2.17 -0.36
CA HIS A 313 -19.20 3.28 0.33
C HIS A 313 -18.90 4.41 -0.65
N LEU A 314 -19.53 5.57 -0.45
CA LEU A 314 -19.37 6.74 -1.30
C LEU A 314 -19.00 7.97 -0.46
N PHE A 315 -17.83 8.53 -0.74
CA PHE A 315 -17.28 9.69 -0.03
C PHE A 315 -17.10 10.84 -1.01
N LEU A 316 -17.89 11.90 -0.85
CA LEU A 316 -17.98 13.08 -1.72
C LEU A 316 -17.91 14.40 -0.93
N SER A 317 -17.43 14.35 0.31
CA SER A 317 -17.31 15.54 1.17
C SER A 317 -16.36 16.60 0.57
N ASN A 318 -16.58 17.87 0.93
CA ASN A 318 -15.72 18.99 0.48
C ASN A 318 -15.64 19.08 -1.06
N ASN A 319 -16.81 19.15 -1.69
CA ASN A 319 -17.00 19.40 -3.12
C ASN A 319 -17.96 20.56 -3.34
N LYS A 320 -18.50 20.72 -4.53
CA LYS A 320 -19.44 21.77 -4.90
C LYS A 320 -20.81 21.22 -5.37
N ILE A 321 -21.18 20.04 -4.86
CA ILE A 321 -22.36 19.29 -5.31
C ILE A 321 -23.62 20.01 -4.83
N GLU A 322 -24.56 20.29 -5.74
CA GLU A 322 -25.88 20.86 -5.46
C GLU A 322 -26.98 19.80 -5.56
N SER A 323 -26.94 18.96 -6.61
CA SER A 323 -27.92 17.88 -6.84
C SER A 323 -27.33 16.50 -6.58
N ILE A 324 -28.12 15.68 -5.88
CA ILE A 324 -27.80 14.26 -5.61
C ILE A 324 -28.85 13.31 -6.21
N ASP A 325 -29.61 13.76 -7.21
CA ASP A 325 -30.68 12.99 -7.87
C ASP A 325 -30.19 11.67 -8.48
N SER A 326 -28.95 11.64 -8.96
CA SER A 326 -28.25 10.47 -9.51
C SER A 326 -28.06 9.35 -8.48
N LEU A 327 -28.11 9.62 -7.17
CA LEU A 327 -27.96 8.62 -6.12
C LEU A 327 -29.24 7.81 -5.85
N ARG A 328 -30.39 8.20 -6.39
CA ARG A 328 -31.72 7.64 -6.10
C ARG A 328 -31.82 6.11 -6.24
N ARG A 329 -31.01 5.52 -7.12
CA ARG A 329 -31.04 4.08 -7.43
C ARG A 329 -29.97 3.25 -6.72
N LEU A 330 -29.11 3.87 -5.92
CA LEU A 330 -27.94 3.22 -5.32
C LEU A 330 -28.32 2.52 -4.01
N HIS A 331 -29.20 1.53 -4.11
CA HIS A 331 -29.80 0.83 -2.96
C HIS A 331 -28.82 0.01 -2.14
N SER A 332 -27.60 -0.26 -2.65
CA SER A 332 -26.53 -0.95 -1.93
C SER A 332 -25.71 -0.04 -1.00
N LEU A 333 -25.96 1.31 -1.05
CA LEU A 333 -25.23 2.28 -0.22
C LEU A 333 -25.47 2.02 1.27
N LYS A 334 -24.35 1.84 2.00
CA LYS A 334 -24.27 1.70 3.46
C LYS A 334 -23.69 2.96 4.10
N VAL A 335 -22.66 3.53 3.50
CA VAL A 335 -21.97 4.73 3.98
C VAL A 335 -21.97 5.81 2.90
N LEU A 336 -22.55 6.98 3.22
CA LEU A 336 -22.60 8.13 2.34
C LEU A 336 -22.14 9.38 3.08
N ARG A 337 -21.05 9.98 2.62
CA ARG A 337 -20.52 11.23 3.17
C ARG A 337 -20.58 12.35 2.14
N LEU A 338 -21.29 13.40 2.48
CA LEU A 338 -21.61 14.56 1.62
C LEU A 338 -21.37 15.89 2.35
N GLU A 339 -20.55 15.89 3.41
CA GLU A 339 -20.27 17.08 4.20
C GLU A 339 -19.68 18.20 3.33
N ASN A 340 -19.98 19.44 3.70
CA ASN A 340 -19.43 20.64 3.07
C ASN A 340 -19.62 20.63 1.53
N ASN A 341 -20.89 20.56 1.14
CA ASN A 341 -21.40 20.73 -0.23
C ASN A 341 -22.49 21.82 -0.24
N SER A 342 -23.24 21.94 -1.34
CA SER A 342 -24.32 22.92 -1.51
C SER A 342 -25.69 22.25 -1.63
N ILE A 343 -25.89 21.07 -1.01
CA ILE A 343 -27.09 20.25 -1.14
C ILE A 343 -28.29 20.93 -0.45
N THR A 344 -29.41 20.97 -1.15
CA THR A 344 -30.68 21.55 -0.64
C THR A 344 -31.82 20.53 -0.61
N ASP A 345 -31.76 19.49 -1.44
CA ASP A 345 -32.78 18.44 -1.57
C ASP A 345 -32.15 17.04 -1.34
N VAL A 346 -32.74 16.28 -0.41
CA VAL A 346 -32.33 14.93 -0.06
C VAL A 346 -33.37 13.88 -0.45
N SER A 347 -34.33 14.23 -1.32
CA SER A 347 -35.40 13.32 -1.74
C SER A 347 -34.88 12.06 -2.44
N ALA A 348 -33.72 12.13 -3.09
CA ALA A 348 -33.05 10.99 -3.68
C ALA A 348 -32.65 9.92 -2.66
N LEU A 349 -32.46 10.27 -1.39
CA LEU A 349 -32.03 9.35 -0.35
C LEU A 349 -33.18 8.57 0.29
N ALA A 350 -34.45 8.95 0.07
CA ALA A 350 -35.62 8.38 0.72
C ALA A 350 -35.77 6.86 0.56
N GLY A 351 -35.26 6.29 -0.54
CA GLY A 351 -35.39 4.85 -0.86
C GLY A 351 -34.13 4.01 -0.61
N LEU A 352 -33.06 4.57 -0.04
CA LEU A 352 -31.79 3.86 0.16
C LEU A 352 -31.84 2.97 1.41
N SER A 353 -32.36 1.75 1.24
CA SER A 353 -32.75 0.84 2.32
C SER A 353 -31.58 0.16 3.06
N GLN A 354 -30.33 0.34 2.61
CA GLN A 354 -29.14 -0.23 3.28
C GLN A 354 -28.28 0.84 3.98
N LEU A 355 -28.76 2.11 3.99
CA LEU A 355 -28.00 3.22 4.51
C LEU A 355 -27.88 3.12 6.05
N GLN A 356 -26.65 3.14 6.56
CA GLN A 356 -26.29 3.00 7.96
C GLN A 356 -25.53 4.22 8.49
N GLU A 357 -24.76 4.87 7.63
CA GLU A 357 -24.00 6.08 7.98
C GLU A 357 -24.26 7.14 6.92
N LEU A 358 -24.84 8.27 7.34
CA LEU A 358 -25.09 9.42 6.48
C LEU A 358 -24.53 10.69 7.12
N SER A 359 -23.65 11.39 6.40
CA SER A 359 -23.24 12.72 6.80
C SER A 359 -23.61 13.77 5.75
N LEU A 360 -24.35 14.77 6.19
CA LEU A 360 -24.79 15.95 5.42
C LEU A 360 -24.33 17.26 6.10
N ALA A 361 -23.40 17.17 7.06
CA ALA A 361 -22.91 18.31 7.80
C ALA A 361 -22.42 19.43 6.88
N HIS A 362 -22.54 20.69 7.33
CA HIS A 362 -22.08 21.87 6.57
C HIS A 362 -22.78 22.11 5.22
N ASN A 363 -23.90 21.45 4.91
CA ASN A 363 -24.80 21.83 3.81
C ASN A 363 -25.73 22.93 4.31
N ARG A 364 -25.25 24.16 4.31
CA ARG A 364 -25.89 25.31 4.97
C ARG A 364 -27.21 25.74 4.36
N SER A 365 -27.58 25.23 3.18
CA SER A 365 -28.86 25.51 2.53
C SER A 365 -29.86 24.34 2.67
N LEU A 366 -29.52 23.32 3.45
CA LEU A 366 -30.39 22.18 3.70
C LEU A 366 -31.36 22.49 4.86
N TYR A 367 -32.67 22.59 4.55
CA TYR A 367 -33.74 22.89 5.49
C TYR A 367 -34.72 21.72 5.66
N ASN A 368 -34.92 20.92 4.61
CA ASN A 368 -35.93 19.85 4.59
C ASN A 368 -35.28 18.49 4.55
N VAL A 369 -35.44 17.72 5.61
CA VAL A 369 -34.95 16.33 5.74
C VAL A 369 -36.09 15.33 5.92
N GLN A 370 -37.33 15.74 5.66
CA GLN A 370 -38.51 14.84 5.73
C GLN A 370 -38.34 13.55 4.90
N PRO A 371 -37.67 13.56 3.71
CA PRO A 371 -37.40 12.33 2.98
C PRO A 371 -36.54 11.32 3.75
N LEU A 372 -35.68 11.75 4.66
CA LEU A 372 -34.85 10.87 5.49
C LEU A 372 -35.66 10.23 6.64
N LEU A 373 -36.67 10.93 7.17
CA LEU A 373 -37.55 10.38 8.24
C LEU A 373 -38.36 9.16 7.79
N ILE A 374 -38.57 9.02 6.48
CA ILE A 374 -39.28 7.88 5.87
C ILE A 374 -38.32 6.89 5.21
N ASN A 375 -37.00 7.09 5.31
CA ASN A 375 -36.03 6.19 4.74
C ASN A 375 -36.00 4.86 5.53
N PRO A 376 -36.23 3.71 4.89
CA PRO A 376 -36.32 2.41 5.56
C PRO A 376 -34.95 1.85 6.00
N GLY A 377 -33.84 2.43 5.55
CA GLY A 377 -32.49 2.04 5.92
C GLY A 377 -32.01 2.71 7.21
N LEU A 378 -32.46 3.95 7.49
CA LEU A 378 -32.05 4.70 8.66
C LEU A 378 -32.95 4.35 9.87
N GLY A 379 -32.36 3.82 10.93
CA GLY A 379 -33.06 3.37 12.12
C GLY A 379 -32.22 3.31 13.38
N GLU A 380 -32.60 2.47 14.34
CA GLU A 380 -31.91 2.33 15.62
C GLU A 380 -30.45 1.92 15.45
N GLY A 381 -29.54 2.72 15.97
CA GLY A 381 -28.09 2.47 15.94
C GLY A 381 -27.35 3.06 14.75
N ASP A 382 -28.04 3.51 13.70
CA ASP A 382 -27.40 4.15 12.53
C ASP A 382 -26.93 5.56 12.86
N GLU A 383 -25.98 6.08 12.05
CA GLU A 383 -25.35 7.37 12.28
C GLU A 383 -25.86 8.42 11.29
N LEU A 384 -26.30 9.58 11.80
CA LEU A 384 -26.71 10.72 10.99
C LEU A 384 -26.04 12.01 11.48
N ASP A 385 -25.27 12.65 10.60
CA ASP A 385 -24.64 13.94 10.87
C ASP A 385 -25.33 15.07 10.11
N LEU A 386 -25.99 15.96 10.83
CA LEU A 386 -26.68 17.15 10.32
C LEU A 386 -26.10 18.46 10.92
N ARG A 387 -24.89 18.43 11.45
CA ARG A 387 -24.24 19.61 12.03
C ARG A 387 -24.11 20.73 11.00
N PHE A 388 -24.33 21.97 11.42
CA PHE A 388 -24.20 23.15 10.56
C PHE A 388 -25.13 23.13 9.32
N THR A 389 -26.25 22.41 9.41
CA THR A 389 -27.39 22.56 8.49
C THR A 389 -28.45 23.46 9.10
N TYR A 390 -29.52 23.80 8.36
CA TYR A 390 -30.64 24.59 8.86
C TYR A 390 -31.91 23.73 9.10
N VAL A 391 -31.73 22.48 9.47
CA VAL A 391 -32.82 21.55 9.74
C VAL A 391 -33.57 21.95 11.00
N PRO A 392 -34.92 21.89 11.03
CA PRO A 392 -35.72 22.18 12.20
C PRO A 392 -35.43 21.22 13.37
N CYS A 393 -35.44 21.72 14.61
CA CYS A 393 -35.22 20.86 15.79
C CYS A 393 -36.29 19.77 15.92
N SER A 394 -37.51 19.99 15.45
CA SER A 394 -38.57 18.97 15.44
C SER A 394 -38.18 17.71 14.63
N ASP A 395 -37.45 17.91 13.52
CA ASP A 395 -37.00 16.80 12.69
C ASP A 395 -35.82 16.07 13.35
N VAL A 396 -34.92 16.81 14.01
CA VAL A 396 -33.82 16.24 14.82
C VAL A 396 -34.39 15.37 15.96
N GLU A 397 -35.43 15.87 16.67
CA GLU A 397 -36.11 15.12 17.72
C GLU A 397 -36.83 13.86 17.19
N ALA A 398 -37.38 13.92 15.97
CA ALA A 398 -37.97 12.78 15.31
C ALA A 398 -36.96 11.69 14.98
N PHE A 399 -35.79 12.01 14.49
CA PHE A 399 -34.69 11.06 14.28
C PHE A 399 -34.20 10.44 15.59
N ALA A 400 -34.06 11.24 16.66
CA ALA A 400 -33.69 10.75 17.98
C ALA A 400 -34.72 9.78 18.52
N ALA A 401 -36.01 10.02 18.25
CA ALA A 401 -37.11 9.11 18.66
C ALA A 401 -37.09 7.78 17.88
N GLN A 402 -36.52 7.73 16.69
CA GLN A 402 -36.29 6.52 15.91
C GLN A 402 -35.05 5.74 16.38
N GLY A 403 -34.27 6.25 17.35
CA GLY A 403 -33.06 5.63 17.88
C GLY A 403 -31.80 5.87 17.05
N ILE A 404 -31.86 6.81 16.10
CA ILE A 404 -30.69 7.18 15.26
C ILE A 404 -29.67 7.93 16.12
N ASN A 405 -28.40 7.59 15.96
CA ASN A 405 -27.26 8.27 16.59
C ASN A 405 -27.00 9.59 15.86
N LEU A 406 -27.38 10.68 16.48
CA LEU A 406 -27.18 12.03 15.92
C LEU A 406 -25.91 12.65 16.49
N LEU A 407 -25.02 13.09 15.61
CA LEU A 407 -23.97 14.03 16.02
C LEU A 407 -24.61 15.39 16.34
N ARG A 408 -24.05 16.13 17.32
CA ARG A 408 -24.62 17.38 17.85
C ARG A 408 -25.14 18.31 16.75
N VAL A 409 -26.45 18.56 16.73
CA VAL A 409 -27.09 19.51 15.82
C VAL A 409 -27.36 20.80 16.54
N THR A 410 -26.97 21.94 15.96
CA THR A 410 -27.34 23.27 16.43
C THR A 410 -28.49 23.80 15.58
N ALA A 411 -29.54 24.30 16.22
CA ALA A 411 -30.67 24.91 15.52
C ALA A 411 -30.28 26.19 14.79
N ILE A 412 -31.17 26.63 13.89
CA ILE A 412 -31.07 27.89 13.08
C ILE A 412 -30.73 29.11 13.95
N ASN A 413 -31.14 29.15 15.20
CA ASN A 413 -30.94 30.27 16.13
C ASN A 413 -29.70 30.11 17.04
N GLY A 414 -28.83 29.13 16.77
CA GLY A 414 -27.62 28.85 17.57
C GLY A 414 -27.89 28.11 18.91
N SER A 415 -29.14 27.74 19.23
CA SER A 415 -29.47 26.90 20.37
C SER A 415 -29.25 25.42 20.01
N ALA A 416 -28.72 24.60 20.94
CA ALA A 416 -28.60 23.16 20.74
C ALA A 416 -29.99 22.52 20.73
N CYS A 417 -30.31 21.74 19.69
CA CYS A 417 -31.46 20.85 19.74
C CYS A 417 -31.20 19.76 20.80
N SER A 418 -32.24 19.35 21.56
CA SER A 418 -32.13 18.39 22.64
C SER A 418 -31.96 16.93 22.19
N GLY A 419 -31.15 16.67 21.17
CA GLY A 419 -30.72 15.33 20.75
C GLY A 419 -29.75 14.71 21.77
N ARG A 420 -29.75 13.39 21.91
CA ARG A 420 -28.82 12.64 22.78
C ARG A 420 -27.37 13.10 22.51
N ARG A 421 -26.67 13.50 23.57
CA ARG A 421 -25.22 13.71 23.51
C ARG A 421 -24.55 12.35 23.32
N LEU A 422 -23.85 12.17 22.22
CA LEU A 422 -22.67 11.29 22.26
C LEU A 422 -21.64 12.04 23.12
N GLU A 423 -21.24 11.48 24.25
CA GLU A 423 -20.16 12.04 25.07
C GLU A 423 -18.89 12.04 24.23
N ASP A 424 -18.20 13.20 24.20
CA ASP A 424 -16.88 13.28 23.60
C ASP A 424 -15.94 12.29 24.32
N PRO A 425 -15.07 11.53 23.60
CA PRO A 425 -14.07 10.68 24.21
C PRO A 425 -13.00 11.49 24.97
#